data_92aa8b5a7b51b389fe91253b587ef87d
#
_entry.id   92aa8b5a7b51b389fe91253b587ef87d
#
_cell.length_a   1.000
_cell.length_b   1.000
_cell.length_c   1.000
_cell.angle_alpha   90.00
_cell.angle_beta   90.00
_cell.angle_gamma   90.00
#
_symmetry.space_group_name_H-M   'P 1'
#
loop_
_entity.id
_entity.type
_entity.pdbx_description
1 polymer ?
#
loop_
_entity_poly.entity_id
_entity_poly.type
_entity_poly.pdbx_seq_one_letter_code
_entity_poly.pdbx_strand_id
1 'polypeptide(L)'
;MDAISLRHQTDFHLKSTFWLSVTAATLILPFAYYHLTHEHGGIGLGALITSLSLYFVAWACHRKTYKTIYTFIWLTPFTTFFVAYLTNLVGITGTYWCYSTLILYYFMMSERQAWISNIIFALVNIPLVWHLFETHEAIRFTVTFSLVSAYSAIFLHIIALQYSELHTQAITDKLTNLYNRTLLKDSLEQAIKQANRTETPFTLIIMDVDHFKQINDELGHEVGDQVLKELGVFLKGFLRGSDKIFRIGGEEFLVLLYNTDEPNSIDIAEEIRKGIENLSLIPDRAVTVSVGVAGLSSVSDWKQWMKLCDKNLYEAKNRGRNRVIACEPECVTEMI
;
A
#
# COMPACT_ATOMS: atom_id res chain seq x y z
N MET A 1 1.22 3.64 9.33
CA MET A 1 0.88 3.09 7.98
C MET A 1 2.12 3.24 7.14
N ASP A 2 2.76 2.12 6.77
CA ASP A 2 4.07 2.12 6.09
C ASP A 2 3.98 2.69 4.68
N ALA A 3 5.06 3.35 4.22
CA ALA A 3 5.14 3.96 2.89
C ALA A 3 4.88 2.95 1.74
N ILE A 4 5.07 1.66 1.99
CA ILE A 4 4.82 0.57 1.04
C ILE A 4 3.32 0.23 0.97
N SER A 5 2.61 0.22 2.10
CA SER A 5 1.14 0.03 2.12
C SER A 5 0.44 1.17 1.39
N LEU A 6 0.93 2.40 1.57
CA LEU A 6 0.47 3.58 0.83
C LEU A 6 0.69 3.45 -0.68
N ARG A 7 1.82 2.89 -1.12
CA ARG A 7 2.13 2.70 -2.54
C ARG A 7 1.23 1.66 -3.20
N HIS A 8 0.97 0.53 -2.56
CA HIS A 8 0.07 -0.50 -3.09
C HIS A 8 -1.39 -0.03 -3.13
N GLN A 9 -1.83 0.69 -2.10
CA GLN A 9 -3.15 1.32 -2.08
C GLN A 9 -3.28 2.37 -3.21
N THR A 10 -2.21 3.12 -3.50
CA THR A 10 -2.17 4.07 -4.61
C THR A 10 -2.22 3.36 -5.97
N ASP A 11 -1.52 2.25 -6.17
CA ASP A 11 -1.54 1.47 -7.43
C ASP A 11 -2.92 0.82 -7.68
N PHE A 12 -3.60 0.32 -6.64
CA PHE A 12 -4.97 -0.20 -6.76
C PHE A 12 -5.94 0.93 -7.14
N HIS A 13 -5.86 2.06 -6.45
CA HIS A 13 -6.70 3.22 -6.73
C HIS A 13 -6.48 3.74 -8.17
N LEU A 14 -5.25 3.80 -8.64
CA LEU A 14 -4.94 4.22 -10.02
C LEU A 14 -5.52 3.26 -11.06
N LYS A 15 -5.44 1.95 -10.84
CA LYS A 15 -6.01 0.95 -11.75
C LYS A 15 -7.53 0.99 -11.79
N SER A 16 -8.18 1.06 -10.64
CA SER A 16 -9.65 1.15 -10.55
C SER A 16 -10.17 2.44 -11.18
N THR A 17 -9.54 3.58 -10.88
CA THR A 17 -9.86 4.88 -11.50
C THR A 17 -9.66 4.85 -13.02
N PHE A 18 -8.59 4.23 -13.52
CA PHE A 18 -8.35 4.09 -14.95
C PHE A 18 -9.49 3.36 -15.65
N TRP A 19 -9.80 2.14 -15.21
CA TRP A 19 -10.83 1.33 -15.86
C TRP A 19 -12.22 1.95 -15.76
N LEU A 20 -12.57 2.53 -14.62
CA LEU A 20 -13.83 3.21 -14.44
C LEU A 20 -13.94 4.42 -15.36
N SER A 21 -12.87 5.23 -15.46
CA SER A 21 -12.84 6.41 -16.32
C SER A 21 -12.98 6.04 -17.80
N VAL A 22 -12.27 5.01 -18.28
CA VAL A 22 -12.39 4.54 -19.66
C VAL A 22 -13.80 4.03 -19.94
N THR A 23 -14.36 3.21 -19.06
CA THR A 23 -15.71 2.64 -19.24
C THR A 23 -16.76 3.75 -19.26
N ALA A 24 -16.74 4.65 -18.28
CA ALA A 24 -17.71 5.76 -18.20
C ALA A 24 -17.58 6.69 -19.41
N ALA A 25 -16.34 7.09 -19.78
CA ALA A 25 -16.11 7.94 -20.95
C ALA A 25 -16.66 7.31 -22.23
N THR A 26 -16.41 6.01 -22.44
CA THR A 26 -16.88 5.30 -23.65
C THR A 26 -18.40 5.19 -23.70
N LEU A 27 -19.05 4.90 -22.56
CA LEU A 27 -20.52 4.80 -22.50
C LEU A 27 -21.24 6.14 -22.64
N ILE A 28 -20.59 7.25 -22.27
CA ILE A 28 -21.15 8.60 -22.43
C ILE A 28 -21.08 9.09 -23.89
N LEU A 29 -20.12 8.63 -24.70
CA LEU A 29 -19.94 9.09 -26.09
C LEU A 29 -21.16 8.93 -26.98
N PRO A 30 -21.85 7.78 -27.04
CA PRO A 30 -23.07 7.64 -27.83
C PRO A 30 -24.17 8.62 -27.42
N PHE A 31 -24.30 8.87 -26.11
CA PHE A 31 -25.23 9.85 -25.57
C PHE A 31 -24.84 11.27 -25.99
N ALA A 32 -23.55 11.62 -25.93
CA ALA A 32 -23.07 12.92 -26.41
C ALA A 32 -23.32 13.11 -27.90
N TYR A 33 -23.02 12.10 -28.74
CA TYR A 33 -23.25 12.14 -30.17
C TYR A 33 -24.72 12.33 -30.50
N TYR A 34 -25.62 11.56 -29.84
CA TYR A 34 -27.06 11.68 -30.07
C TYR A 34 -27.55 13.10 -29.81
N HIS A 35 -27.18 13.71 -28.68
CA HIS A 35 -27.63 15.04 -28.33
C HIS A 35 -26.95 16.17 -29.11
N LEU A 36 -25.74 15.95 -29.66
CA LEU A 36 -25.10 16.92 -30.56
C LEU A 36 -25.77 16.98 -31.92
N THR A 37 -26.37 15.88 -32.40
CA THR A 37 -27.00 15.78 -33.72
C THR A 37 -28.51 16.05 -33.70
N HIS A 38 -29.11 16.13 -32.50
CA HIS A 38 -30.53 16.39 -32.28
C HIS A 38 -30.74 17.69 -31.49
N GLU A 39 -31.97 17.98 -31.08
CA GLU A 39 -32.42 19.30 -30.58
C GLU A 39 -31.72 19.89 -29.35
N HIS A 40 -30.85 19.15 -28.68
CA HIS A 40 -30.23 19.55 -27.40
C HIS A 40 -28.68 19.59 -27.44
N GLY A 41 -28.12 20.40 -28.34
CA GLY A 41 -26.66 20.52 -28.51
C GLY A 41 -25.89 20.88 -27.23
N GLY A 42 -26.48 21.62 -26.29
CA GLY A 42 -25.87 21.92 -24.99
C GLY A 42 -25.68 20.68 -24.12
N ILE A 43 -26.63 19.73 -24.16
CA ILE A 43 -26.50 18.44 -23.46
C ILE A 43 -25.35 17.61 -24.08
N GLY A 44 -25.34 17.55 -25.41
CA GLY A 44 -24.29 16.83 -26.14
C GLY A 44 -22.90 17.38 -25.86
N LEU A 45 -22.75 18.71 -25.83
CA LEU A 45 -21.48 19.37 -25.52
C LEU A 45 -21.03 19.06 -24.09
N GLY A 46 -21.91 19.16 -23.10
CA GLY A 46 -21.61 18.85 -21.71
C GLY A 46 -21.20 17.38 -21.51
N ALA A 47 -21.93 16.46 -22.17
CA ALA A 47 -21.58 15.04 -22.16
C ALA A 47 -20.21 14.75 -22.83
N LEU A 48 -19.92 15.44 -23.95
CA LEU A 48 -18.61 15.33 -24.61
C LEU A 48 -17.49 15.84 -23.73
N ILE A 49 -17.64 16.98 -23.07
CA ILE A 49 -16.67 17.53 -22.12
C ILE A 49 -16.46 16.56 -20.96
N THR A 50 -17.54 15.95 -20.43
CA THR A 50 -17.44 14.91 -19.39
C THR A 50 -16.61 13.72 -19.88
N SER A 51 -16.91 13.18 -21.05
CA SER A 51 -16.21 12.05 -21.63
C SER A 51 -14.73 12.36 -21.85
N LEU A 52 -14.38 13.51 -22.44
CA LEU A 52 -12.99 13.93 -22.65
C LEU A 52 -12.24 14.12 -21.33
N SER A 53 -12.89 14.68 -20.30
CA SER A 53 -12.31 14.82 -18.97
C SER A 53 -12.01 13.46 -18.34
N LEU A 54 -12.88 12.48 -18.50
CA LEU A 54 -12.67 11.12 -18.02
C LEU A 54 -11.55 10.40 -18.78
N TYR A 55 -11.45 10.55 -20.10
CA TYR A 55 -10.31 10.03 -20.86
C TYR A 55 -9.00 10.69 -20.46
N PHE A 56 -8.99 11.98 -20.15
CA PHE A 56 -7.81 12.66 -19.62
C PHE A 56 -7.40 12.08 -18.25
N VAL A 57 -8.36 11.83 -17.37
CA VAL A 57 -8.08 11.15 -16.08
C VAL A 57 -7.50 9.76 -16.31
N ALA A 58 -8.07 8.97 -17.22
CA ALA A 58 -7.54 7.65 -17.58
C ALA A 58 -6.09 7.74 -18.10
N TRP A 59 -5.82 8.67 -18.99
CA TRP A 59 -4.45 8.93 -19.48
C TRP A 59 -3.50 9.30 -18.35
N ALA A 60 -3.91 10.19 -17.43
CA ALA A 60 -3.10 10.57 -16.28
C ALA A 60 -2.83 9.39 -15.33
N CYS A 61 -3.81 8.50 -15.12
CA CYS A 61 -3.64 7.26 -14.36
C CYS A 61 -2.63 6.32 -15.04
N HIS A 62 -2.72 6.14 -16.36
CA HIS A 62 -1.78 5.32 -17.12
C HIS A 62 -0.33 5.85 -17.01
N ARG A 63 -0.18 7.18 -17.07
CA ARG A 63 1.13 7.86 -16.89
C ARG A 63 1.60 7.93 -15.44
N LYS A 64 0.80 7.47 -14.47
CA LYS A 64 1.07 7.58 -13.02
C LYS A 64 1.26 9.02 -12.53
N THR A 65 0.68 9.98 -13.25
CA THR A 65 0.71 11.42 -12.90
C THR A 65 -0.59 11.90 -12.26
N TYR A 66 -1.57 11.02 -12.13
CA TYR A 66 -2.89 11.34 -11.60
C TYR A 66 -2.81 11.82 -10.14
N LYS A 67 -3.49 12.94 -9.87
CA LYS A 67 -3.69 13.48 -8.52
C LYS A 67 -5.18 13.77 -8.32
N THR A 68 -5.76 13.18 -7.30
CA THR A 68 -7.19 13.29 -6.98
C THR A 68 -7.67 14.73 -6.81
N ILE A 69 -6.78 15.65 -6.39
CA ILE A 69 -7.11 17.05 -6.19
C ILE A 69 -7.55 17.75 -7.51
N TYR A 70 -6.94 17.38 -8.65
CA TYR A 70 -7.35 17.99 -9.93
C TYR A 70 -8.74 17.55 -10.35
N THR A 71 -9.06 16.27 -10.14
CA THR A 71 -10.41 15.75 -10.39
C THR A 71 -11.41 16.40 -9.44
N PHE A 72 -11.08 16.59 -8.18
CA PHE A 72 -11.93 17.27 -7.22
C PHE A 72 -12.25 18.72 -7.64
N ILE A 73 -11.23 19.50 -8.02
CA ILE A 73 -11.41 20.92 -8.36
C ILE A 73 -12.19 21.11 -9.68
N TRP A 74 -11.98 20.23 -10.67
CA TRP A 74 -12.60 20.36 -11.98
C TRP A 74 -13.91 19.60 -12.11
N LEU A 75 -13.89 18.30 -11.80
CA LEU A 75 -15.02 17.41 -12.07
C LEU A 75 -16.21 17.68 -11.14
N THR A 76 -15.97 17.98 -9.86
CA THR A 76 -17.06 18.24 -8.90
C THR A 76 -17.94 19.40 -9.32
N PRO A 77 -17.45 20.64 -9.53
CA PRO A 77 -18.32 21.73 -9.93
C PRO A 77 -18.91 21.51 -11.32
N PHE A 78 -18.11 21.01 -12.27
CA PHE A 78 -18.58 20.78 -13.63
C PHE A 78 -19.75 19.79 -13.66
N THR A 79 -19.61 18.60 -13.07
CA THR A 79 -20.70 17.60 -13.07
C THR A 79 -21.89 18.03 -12.22
N THR A 80 -21.67 18.77 -11.12
CA THR A 80 -22.76 19.31 -10.30
C THR A 80 -23.66 20.22 -11.12
N PHE A 81 -23.10 21.20 -11.82
CA PHE A 81 -23.88 22.13 -12.63
C PHE A 81 -24.38 21.49 -13.91
N PHE A 82 -23.66 20.60 -14.54
CA PHE A 82 -24.09 19.89 -15.73
C PHE A 82 -25.29 18.99 -15.47
N VAL A 83 -25.31 18.23 -14.37
CA VAL A 83 -26.45 17.41 -13.99
C VAL A 83 -27.66 18.28 -13.61
N ALA A 84 -27.43 19.39 -12.90
CA ALA A 84 -28.50 20.36 -12.62
C ALA A 84 -29.09 20.93 -13.91
N TYR A 85 -28.27 21.28 -14.89
CA TYR A 85 -28.69 21.72 -16.20
C TYR A 85 -29.50 20.65 -16.95
N LEU A 86 -29.04 19.39 -16.93
CA LEU A 86 -29.78 18.26 -17.49
C LEU A 86 -31.14 18.09 -16.83
N THR A 87 -31.21 18.13 -15.50
CA THR A 87 -32.44 17.96 -14.73
C THR A 87 -33.45 19.05 -15.08
N ASN A 88 -32.99 20.29 -15.29
CA ASN A 88 -33.84 21.40 -15.67
C ASN A 88 -34.39 21.29 -17.11
N LEU A 89 -33.59 20.74 -18.04
CA LEU A 89 -34.00 20.64 -19.46
C LEU A 89 -34.82 19.39 -19.76
N VAL A 90 -34.42 18.23 -19.24
CA VAL A 90 -34.98 16.92 -19.60
C VAL A 90 -35.98 16.42 -18.56
N GLY A 91 -36.16 17.16 -17.48
CA GLY A 91 -37.05 16.80 -16.40
C GLY A 91 -36.50 15.72 -15.52
N ILE A 92 -37.38 14.91 -14.91
CA ILE A 92 -37.05 13.90 -13.88
C ILE A 92 -36.01 12.86 -14.39
N THR A 93 -35.99 12.57 -15.68
CA THR A 93 -35.02 11.62 -16.25
C THR A 93 -33.57 12.12 -16.16
N GLY A 94 -33.37 13.46 -16.12
CA GLY A 94 -32.08 14.08 -15.87
C GLY A 94 -31.48 13.69 -14.51
N THR A 95 -32.32 13.42 -13.50
CA THR A 95 -31.88 13.03 -12.16
C THR A 95 -31.21 11.65 -12.12
N TYR A 96 -31.40 10.79 -13.13
CA TYR A 96 -30.77 9.47 -13.15
C TYR A 96 -29.24 9.56 -13.22
N TRP A 97 -28.70 10.65 -13.78
CA TRP A 97 -27.25 10.90 -13.80
C TRP A 97 -26.66 11.21 -12.43
N CYS A 98 -27.51 11.62 -11.46
CA CYS A 98 -27.06 11.85 -10.10
C CYS A 98 -26.46 10.60 -9.47
N TYR A 99 -27.08 9.44 -9.66
CA TYR A 99 -26.68 8.19 -9.02
C TYR A 99 -25.31 7.71 -9.50
N SER A 100 -25.06 7.75 -10.80
CA SER A 100 -23.76 7.39 -11.37
C SER A 100 -22.67 8.38 -10.97
N THR A 101 -22.99 9.67 -10.85
CA THR A 101 -22.05 10.71 -10.42
C THR A 101 -21.64 10.54 -8.96
N LEU A 102 -22.57 10.20 -8.06
CA LEU A 102 -22.26 9.89 -6.66
C LEU A 102 -21.23 8.77 -6.52
N ILE A 103 -21.45 7.68 -7.24
CA ILE A 103 -20.56 6.51 -7.22
C ILE A 103 -19.20 6.90 -7.80
N LEU A 104 -19.16 7.66 -8.89
CA LEU A 104 -17.95 8.08 -9.57
C LEU A 104 -16.99 8.83 -8.63
N TYR A 105 -17.52 9.74 -7.80
CA TYR A 105 -16.70 10.51 -6.85
C TYR A 105 -15.96 9.62 -5.87
N TYR A 106 -16.59 8.57 -5.33
CA TYR A 106 -15.96 7.66 -4.40
C TYR A 106 -14.79 6.87 -5.04
N PHE A 107 -14.89 6.54 -6.32
CA PHE A 107 -13.84 5.79 -7.00
C PHE A 107 -12.68 6.65 -7.51
N MET A 108 -12.94 7.93 -7.80
CA MET A 108 -11.95 8.81 -8.43
C MET A 108 -11.22 9.72 -7.45
N MET A 109 -11.74 9.89 -6.25
CA MET A 109 -11.22 10.86 -5.27
C MET A 109 -10.80 10.16 -3.98
N SER A 110 -10.05 10.87 -3.11
CA SER A 110 -9.85 10.41 -1.75
C SER A 110 -11.18 10.42 -0.98
N GLU A 111 -11.31 9.60 0.05
CA GLU A 111 -12.54 9.49 0.84
C GLU A 111 -13.08 10.86 1.29
N ARG A 112 -12.20 11.72 1.85
CA ARG A 112 -12.58 13.07 2.28
C ARG A 112 -13.07 13.93 1.12
N GLN A 113 -12.41 13.88 -0.03
CA GLN A 113 -12.80 14.65 -1.21
C GLN A 113 -14.15 14.16 -1.76
N ALA A 114 -14.36 12.83 -1.81
CA ALA A 114 -15.62 12.23 -2.26
C ALA A 114 -16.80 12.66 -1.38
N TRP A 115 -16.63 12.66 -0.06
CA TRP A 115 -17.64 13.16 0.87
C TRP A 115 -17.97 14.63 0.62
N ILE A 116 -16.96 15.49 0.47
CA ILE A 116 -17.16 16.92 0.19
C ILE A 116 -17.87 17.10 -1.16
N SER A 117 -17.46 16.37 -2.20
CA SER A 117 -18.09 16.42 -3.52
C SER A 117 -19.56 16.02 -3.47
N ASN A 118 -19.88 14.94 -2.77
CA ASN A 118 -21.25 14.46 -2.62
C ASN A 118 -22.13 15.44 -1.84
N ILE A 119 -21.59 16.10 -0.82
CA ILE A 119 -22.31 17.17 -0.08
C ILE A 119 -22.56 18.36 -0.99
N ILE A 120 -21.56 18.84 -1.73
CA ILE A 120 -21.72 19.95 -2.69
C ILE A 120 -22.78 19.59 -3.75
N PHE A 121 -22.69 18.39 -4.28
CA PHE A 121 -23.62 17.89 -5.29
C PHE A 121 -25.05 17.79 -4.75
N ALA A 122 -25.23 17.31 -3.53
CA ALA A 122 -26.52 17.23 -2.85
C ALA A 122 -27.13 18.61 -2.60
N LEU A 123 -26.31 19.56 -2.11
CA LEU A 123 -26.76 20.94 -1.81
C LEU A 123 -27.28 21.69 -3.04
N VAL A 124 -26.86 21.32 -4.22
CA VAL A 124 -27.36 21.92 -5.48
C VAL A 124 -28.54 21.12 -6.03
N ASN A 125 -28.42 19.82 -6.18
CA ASN A 125 -29.39 19.02 -6.93
C ASN A 125 -30.66 18.67 -6.12
N ILE A 126 -30.57 18.51 -4.79
CA ILE A 126 -31.76 18.21 -3.95
C ILE A 126 -32.72 19.42 -3.96
N PRO A 127 -32.29 20.67 -3.63
CA PRO A 127 -33.20 21.81 -3.67
C PRO A 127 -33.77 22.07 -5.09
N LEU A 128 -32.96 21.84 -6.15
CA LEU A 128 -33.41 21.98 -7.53
C LEU A 128 -34.58 21.03 -7.83
N VAL A 129 -34.48 19.76 -7.42
CA VAL A 129 -35.54 18.77 -7.62
C VAL A 129 -36.79 19.14 -6.83
N TRP A 130 -36.65 19.64 -5.59
CA TRP A 130 -37.78 20.12 -4.81
C TRP A 130 -38.49 21.37 -5.40
N HIS A 131 -37.74 22.15 -6.16
CA HIS A 131 -38.28 23.34 -6.87
C HIS A 131 -38.99 22.96 -8.18
N LEU A 132 -38.47 21.99 -8.93
CA LEU A 132 -38.93 21.69 -10.29
C LEU A 132 -40.05 20.63 -10.32
N PHE A 133 -40.14 19.74 -9.34
CA PHE A 133 -41.03 18.58 -9.42
C PHE A 133 -42.02 18.51 -8.25
N GLU A 134 -43.07 17.70 -8.43
CA GLU A 134 -44.05 17.46 -7.40
C GLU A 134 -43.43 16.81 -6.14
N THR A 135 -44.04 17.09 -4.98
CA THR A 135 -43.54 16.65 -3.66
C THR A 135 -43.25 15.15 -3.60
N HIS A 136 -44.09 14.32 -4.22
CA HIS A 136 -43.91 12.86 -4.19
C HIS A 136 -42.68 12.40 -5.00
N GLU A 137 -42.37 13.06 -6.12
CA GLU A 137 -41.17 12.79 -6.91
C GLU A 137 -39.90 13.28 -6.18
N ALA A 138 -39.97 14.49 -5.61
CA ALA A 138 -38.86 15.04 -4.82
C ALA A 138 -38.51 14.20 -3.60
N ILE A 139 -39.51 13.65 -2.89
CA ILE A 139 -39.29 12.71 -1.77
C ILE A 139 -38.61 11.44 -2.29
N ARG A 140 -39.14 10.83 -3.36
CA ARG A 140 -38.56 9.61 -3.94
C ARG A 140 -37.09 9.82 -4.33
N PHE A 141 -36.80 10.90 -5.04
CA PHE A 141 -35.45 11.27 -5.44
C PHE A 141 -34.54 11.42 -4.20
N THR A 142 -34.96 12.24 -3.22
CA THR A 142 -34.15 12.54 -2.03
C THR A 142 -33.83 11.27 -1.24
N VAL A 143 -34.83 10.40 -1.03
CA VAL A 143 -34.64 9.12 -0.32
C VAL A 143 -33.67 8.20 -1.11
N THR A 144 -33.90 8.03 -2.42
CA THR A 144 -33.07 7.17 -3.25
C THR A 144 -31.65 7.70 -3.34
N PHE A 145 -31.47 9.02 -3.53
CA PHE A 145 -30.18 9.68 -3.53
C PHE A 145 -29.42 9.44 -2.21
N SER A 146 -30.07 9.64 -1.09
CA SER A 146 -29.48 9.42 0.24
C SER A 146 -29.10 7.96 0.47
N LEU A 147 -29.94 7.02 0.05
CA LEU A 147 -29.65 5.59 0.15
C LEU A 147 -28.46 5.18 -0.73
N VAL A 148 -28.43 5.63 -1.99
CA VAL A 148 -27.31 5.34 -2.91
C VAL A 148 -26.00 5.92 -2.37
N SER A 149 -26.04 7.16 -1.86
CA SER A 149 -24.87 7.80 -1.26
C SER A 149 -24.36 7.02 -0.04
N ALA A 150 -25.27 6.66 0.88
CA ALA A 150 -24.93 5.90 2.08
C ALA A 150 -24.38 4.50 1.75
N TYR A 151 -25.06 3.77 0.86
CA TYR A 151 -24.61 2.43 0.46
C TYR A 151 -23.27 2.45 -0.25
N SER A 152 -23.04 3.43 -1.14
CA SER A 152 -21.76 3.58 -1.82
C SER A 152 -20.63 3.87 -0.84
N ALA A 153 -20.85 4.73 0.15
CA ALA A 153 -19.87 5.05 1.18
C ALA A 153 -19.54 3.82 2.03
N ILE A 154 -20.57 3.10 2.52
CA ILE A 154 -20.40 1.89 3.35
C ILE A 154 -19.67 0.82 2.54
N PHE A 155 -20.08 0.57 1.30
CA PHE A 155 -19.49 -0.47 0.44
C PHE A 155 -18.00 -0.22 0.19
N LEU A 156 -17.62 1.02 -0.13
CA LEU A 156 -16.22 1.36 -0.36
C LEU A 156 -15.38 1.33 0.92
N HIS A 157 -15.96 1.71 2.04
CA HIS A 157 -15.30 1.56 3.34
C HIS A 157 -15.01 0.08 3.66
N ILE A 158 -15.98 -0.80 3.45
CA ILE A 158 -15.81 -2.26 3.64
C ILE A 158 -14.73 -2.80 2.70
N ILE A 159 -14.74 -2.42 1.41
CA ILE A 159 -13.71 -2.84 0.46
C ILE A 159 -12.32 -2.37 0.90
N ALA A 160 -12.19 -1.13 1.37
CA ALA A 160 -10.91 -0.59 1.85
C ALA A 160 -10.38 -1.36 3.07
N LEU A 161 -11.25 -1.71 4.01
CA LEU A 161 -10.89 -2.55 5.17
C LEU A 161 -10.46 -3.95 4.74
N GLN A 162 -11.22 -4.63 3.89
CA GLN A 162 -10.88 -5.95 3.39
C GLN A 162 -9.56 -5.96 2.61
N TYR A 163 -9.34 -4.95 1.77
CA TYR A 163 -8.08 -4.80 1.03
C TYR A 163 -6.89 -4.63 1.98
N SER A 164 -7.03 -3.79 3.02
CA SER A 164 -5.99 -3.59 4.03
C SER A 164 -5.66 -4.87 4.79
N GLU A 165 -6.68 -5.64 5.16
CA GLU A 165 -6.53 -6.92 5.85
C GLU A 165 -5.83 -7.96 4.96
N LEU A 166 -6.29 -8.15 3.72
CA LEU A 166 -5.68 -9.05 2.76
C LEU A 166 -4.23 -8.67 2.47
N HIS A 167 -3.95 -7.37 2.34
CA HIS A 167 -2.59 -6.90 2.13
C HIS A 167 -1.69 -7.24 3.34
N THR A 168 -2.17 -6.98 4.56
CA THR A 168 -1.42 -7.32 5.78
C THR A 168 -1.13 -8.82 5.85
N GLN A 169 -2.13 -9.66 5.57
CA GLN A 169 -1.96 -11.12 5.53
C GLN A 169 -0.95 -11.57 4.46
N ALA A 170 -0.89 -10.87 3.32
CA ALA A 170 0.03 -11.19 2.23
C ALA A 170 1.49 -10.84 2.53
N ILE A 171 1.76 -9.87 3.42
CA ILE A 171 3.12 -9.37 3.71
C ILE A 171 3.64 -9.75 5.09
N THR A 172 2.85 -10.39 5.95
CA THR A 172 3.28 -10.84 7.29
C THR A 172 3.42 -12.36 7.36
N ASP A 173 4.35 -12.82 8.17
CA ASP A 173 4.50 -14.22 8.55
C ASP A 173 3.51 -14.57 9.67
N LYS A 174 2.70 -15.60 9.48
CA LYS A 174 1.62 -15.98 10.41
C LYS A 174 2.12 -16.48 11.76
N LEU A 175 3.34 -17.03 11.81
CA LEU A 175 3.88 -17.61 13.04
C LEU A 175 4.45 -16.51 13.95
N THR A 176 5.23 -15.60 13.39
CA THR A 176 6.01 -14.60 14.14
C THR A 176 5.40 -13.20 14.12
N ASN A 177 4.40 -12.96 13.26
CA ASN A 177 3.86 -11.63 12.97
C ASN A 177 4.90 -10.60 12.51
N LEU A 178 6.05 -11.04 12.02
CA LEU A 178 7.05 -10.22 11.34
C LEU A 178 6.67 -10.06 9.87
N TYR A 179 7.35 -9.16 9.15
CA TYR A 179 7.22 -9.13 7.70
C TYR A 179 7.73 -10.42 7.08
N ASN A 180 7.09 -10.88 6.02
CA ASN A 180 7.54 -12.04 5.27
C ASN A 180 8.42 -11.64 4.06
N ARG A 181 8.92 -12.63 3.33
CA ARG A 181 9.77 -12.45 2.14
C ARG A 181 9.11 -11.64 1.01
N THR A 182 7.78 -11.59 0.94
CA THR A 182 7.04 -10.86 -0.11
C THR A 182 7.35 -9.36 -0.07
N LEU A 183 7.43 -8.79 1.14
CA LEU A 183 7.70 -7.35 1.31
C LEU A 183 9.18 -6.99 1.19
N LEU A 184 10.10 -7.97 1.25
CA LEU A 184 11.54 -7.74 1.37
C LEU A 184 12.11 -6.96 0.19
N LYS A 185 11.85 -7.40 -1.03
CA LYS A 185 12.38 -6.75 -2.25
C LYS A 185 12.01 -5.27 -2.30
N ASP A 186 10.74 -4.95 -2.13
CA ASP A 186 10.25 -3.56 -2.20
C ASP A 186 10.88 -2.69 -1.10
N SER A 187 11.09 -3.26 0.09
CA SER A 187 11.74 -2.57 1.21
C SER A 187 13.19 -2.26 0.92
N LEU A 188 13.95 -3.22 0.38
CA LEU A 188 15.36 -3.03 0.04
C LEU A 188 15.54 -2.04 -1.13
N GLU A 189 14.73 -2.14 -2.19
CA GLU A 189 14.76 -1.17 -3.29
C GLU A 189 14.41 0.26 -2.82
N GLN A 190 13.48 0.38 -1.87
CA GLN A 190 13.13 1.66 -1.27
C GLN A 190 14.27 2.24 -0.43
N ALA A 191 14.93 1.40 0.38
CA ALA A 191 16.10 1.80 1.17
C ALA A 191 17.23 2.33 0.28
N ILE A 192 17.55 1.62 -0.81
CA ILE A 192 18.57 2.07 -1.79
C ILE A 192 18.19 3.43 -2.42
N LYS A 193 16.92 3.59 -2.84
CA LYS A 193 16.45 4.86 -3.42
C LYS A 193 16.50 6.00 -2.40
N GLN A 194 16.22 5.71 -1.14
CA GLN A 194 16.29 6.71 -0.08
C GLN A 194 17.73 7.07 0.25
N ALA A 195 18.63 6.09 0.39
CA ALA A 195 20.06 6.32 0.61
C ALA A 195 20.67 7.22 -0.47
N ASN A 196 20.38 6.93 -1.75
CA ASN A 196 20.88 7.73 -2.89
C ASN A 196 20.33 9.18 -2.91
N ARG A 197 19.20 9.44 -2.24
CA ARG A 197 18.60 10.78 -2.19
C ARG A 197 19.03 11.58 -0.98
N THR A 198 19.21 10.94 0.17
CA THR A 198 19.39 11.60 1.47
C THR A 198 20.75 11.34 2.10
N GLU A 199 21.60 10.52 1.45
CA GLU A 199 22.92 10.07 1.94
C GLU A 199 22.85 9.40 3.34
N THR A 200 21.67 8.96 3.75
CA THR A 200 21.49 8.25 5.01
C THR A 200 22.00 6.82 4.92
N PRO A 201 22.76 6.33 5.89
CA PRO A 201 23.27 4.97 5.88
C PRO A 201 22.16 3.96 6.19
N PHE A 202 22.25 2.81 5.54
CA PHE A 202 21.39 1.64 5.78
C PHE A 202 22.26 0.41 5.93
N THR A 203 21.86 -0.48 6.81
CA THR A 203 22.54 -1.76 7.01
C THR A 203 21.56 -2.90 7.05
N LEU A 204 21.97 -4.02 6.48
CA LEU A 204 21.25 -5.29 6.46
C LEU A 204 21.90 -6.27 7.45
N ILE A 205 21.09 -6.90 8.27
CA ILE A 205 21.49 -7.98 9.16
C ILE A 205 20.68 -9.21 8.77
N ILE A 206 21.34 -10.32 8.46
CA ILE A 206 20.69 -11.62 8.27
C ILE A 206 21.13 -12.53 9.41
N MET A 207 20.19 -13.23 10.02
CA MET A 207 20.47 -14.18 11.11
C MET A 207 19.72 -15.48 10.89
N ASP A 208 20.32 -16.56 11.39
CA ASP A 208 19.79 -17.92 11.29
C ASP A 208 19.97 -18.62 12.65
N VAL A 209 18.93 -19.33 13.08
CA VAL A 209 18.95 -20.04 14.37
C VAL A 209 19.83 -21.26 14.28
N ASP A 210 20.89 -21.28 15.07
CA ASP A 210 21.86 -22.36 15.06
C ASP A 210 21.22 -23.69 15.49
N HIS A 211 21.47 -24.74 14.71
CA HIS A 211 20.99 -26.10 14.98
C HIS A 211 19.46 -26.23 15.13
N PHE A 212 18.68 -25.35 14.46
CA PHE A 212 17.23 -25.34 14.58
C PHE A 212 16.58 -26.67 14.19
N LYS A 213 17.11 -27.35 13.15
CA LYS A 213 16.65 -28.69 12.78
C LYS A 213 16.79 -29.68 13.95
N GLN A 214 17.90 -29.63 14.68
CA GLN A 214 18.11 -30.49 15.82
C GLN A 214 17.10 -30.20 16.95
N ILE A 215 16.75 -28.94 17.18
CA ILE A 215 15.69 -28.54 18.12
C ILE A 215 14.36 -29.21 17.73
N ASN A 216 13.98 -29.12 16.45
CA ASN A 216 12.77 -29.76 15.96
C ASN A 216 12.78 -31.28 16.07
N ASP A 217 13.90 -31.89 15.71
CA ASP A 217 14.06 -33.37 15.72
C ASP A 217 14.03 -33.93 17.14
N GLU A 218 14.56 -33.21 18.13
CA GLU A 218 14.65 -33.66 19.53
C GLU A 218 13.43 -33.29 20.36
N LEU A 219 12.86 -32.09 20.16
CA LEU A 219 11.82 -31.51 21.02
C LEU A 219 10.48 -31.34 20.33
N GLY A 220 10.40 -31.60 19.03
CA GLY A 220 9.21 -31.45 18.22
C GLY A 220 9.01 -30.06 17.63
N HIS A 221 8.23 -30.01 16.56
CA HIS A 221 7.97 -28.77 15.81
C HIS A 221 7.24 -27.68 16.63
N GLU A 222 6.44 -28.08 17.62
CA GLU A 222 5.73 -27.11 18.47
C GLU A 222 6.71 -26.28 19.31
N VAL A 223 7.80 -26.91 19.82
CA VAL A 223 8.87 -26.22 20.57
C VAL A 223 9.64 -25.30 19.62
N GLY A 224 9.99 -25.79 18.42
CA GLY A 224 10.64 -24.96 17.41
C GLY A 224 9.80 -23.74 17.01
N ASP A 225 8.49 -23.91 16.82
CA ASP A 225 7.58 -22.82 16.53
C ASP A 225 7.52 -21.81 17.68
N GLN A 226 7.55 -22.28 18.93
CA GLN A 226 7.60 -21.38 20.09
C GLN A 226 8.92 -20.58 20.14
N VAL A 227 10.07 -21.21 19.87
CA VAL A 227 11.36 -20.52 19.75
C VAL A 227 11.29 -19.40 18.71
N LEU A 228 10.76 -19.68 17.53
CA LEU A 228 10.63 -18.65 16.47
C LEU A 228 9.69 -17.51 16.84
N LYS A 229 8.59 -17.80 17.55
CA LYS A 229 7.66 -16.76 18.06
C LYS A 229 8.34 -15.83 19.07
N GLU A 230 9.04 -16.41 20.06
CA GLU A 230 9.74 -15.66 21.08
C GLU A 230 10.88 -14.80 20.49
N LEU A 231 11.61 -15.33 19.50
CA LEU A 231 12.58 -14.54 18.74
C LEU A 231 11.93 -13.36 18.05
N GLY A 232 10.78 -13.57 17.43
CA GLY A 232 10.01 -12.48 16.80
C GLY A 232 9.58 -11.40 17.79
N VAL A 233 9.12 -11.79 18.97
CA VAL A 233 8.75 -10.87 20.06
C VAL A 233 9.97 -10.10 20.57
N PHE A 234 11.08 -10.81 20.81
CA PHE A 234 12.34 -10.19 21.26
C PHE A 234 12.83 -9.14 20.26
N LEU A 235 12.92 -9.49 18.97
CA LEU A 235 13.40 -8.58 17.94
C LEU A 235 12.51 -7.33 17.83
N LYS A 236 11.18 -7.48 17.94
CA LYS A 236 10.24 -6.33 17.96
C LYS A 236 10.41 -5.44 19.18
N GLY A 237 10.70 -6.02 20.33
CA GLY A 237 10.91 -5.27 21.57
C GLY A 237 12.26 -4.55 21.61
N PHE A 238 13.27 -5.11 20.94
CA PHE A 238 14.63 -4.61 20.93
C PHE A 238 14.86 -3.50 19.89
N LEU A 239 14.33 -3.68 18.69
CA LEU A 239 14.54 -2.79 17.55
C LEU A 239 13.56 -1.60 17.55
N ARG A 240 13.96 -0.53 16.88
CA ARG A 240 13.16 0.69 16.76
C ARG A 240 11.98 0.48 15.80
N GLY A 241 10.91 1.21 15.98
CA GLY A 241 9.74 1.16 15.05
C GLY A 241 10.04 1.60 13.60
N SER A 242 11.18 2.27 13.37
CA SER A 242 11.68 2.61 12.03
C SER A 242 12.30 1.42 11.31
N ASP A 243 12.85 0.47 12.05
CA ASP A 243 13.56 -0.69 11.51
C ASP A 243 12.56 -1.73 11.04
N LYS A 244 12.90 -2.47 10.00
CA LYS A 244 12.03 -3.51 9.48
C LYS A 244 12.60 -4.89 9.77
N ILE A 245 11.76 -5.75 10.31
CA ILE A 245 12.12 -7.11 10.71
C ILE A 245 11.34 -8.09 9.84
N PHE A 246 12.04 -9.02 9.23
CA PHE A 246 11.48 -10.02 8.33
C PHE A 246 11.81 -11.42 8.80
N ARG A 247 10.88 -12.35 8.58
CA ARG A 247 11.18 -13.77 8.54
C ARG A 247 11.20 -14.19 7.08
N ILE A 248 12.39 -14.61 6.58
CA ILE A 248 12.60 -14.85 5.14
C ILE A 248 12.65 -16.33 4.77
N GLY A 249 12.87 -17.19 5.77
CA GLY A 249 12.93 -18.65 5.65
C GLY A 249 12.32 -19.34 6.86
N GLY A 250 12.55 -20.62 7.01
CA GLY A 250 12.05 -21.41 8.14
C GLY A 250 12.58 -20.89 9.47
N GLU A 251 13.89 -20.70 9.57
CA GLU A 251 14.67 -20.29 10.73
C GLU A 251 15.50 -19.03 10.49
N GLU A 252 15.27 -18.36 9.34
CA GLU A 252 16.03 -17.20 8.91
C GLU A 252 15.26 -15.91 9.15
N PHE A 253 15.91 -14.94 9.78
CA PHE A 253 15.40 -13.60 10.02
C PHE A 253 16.31 -12.56 9.37
N LEU A 254 15.71 -11.45 9.00
CA LEU A 254 16.42 -10.32 8.40
C LEU A 254 15.96 -9.02 9.05
N VAL A 255 16.91 -8.15 9.35
CA VAL A 255 16.66 -6.80 9.87
C VAL A 255 17.24 -5.79 8.90
N LEU A 256 16.42 -4.84 8.50
CA LEU A 256 16.82 -3.65 7.74
C LEU A 256 16.87 -2.47 8.70
N LEU A 257 18.07 -2.02 9.04
CA LEU A 257 18.32 -0.87 9.90
C LEU A 257 18.33 0.41 9.09
N TYR A 258 17.57 1.39 9.56
CA TYR A 258 17.47 2.73 8.98
C TYR A 258 18.38 3.72 9.72
N ASN A 259 19.09 4.57 8.98
CA ASN A 259 20.00 5.58 9.52
C ASN A 259 21.04 4.97 10.50
N THR A 260 21.61 3.85 10.09
CA THR A 260 22.61 3.11 10.86
C THR A 260 23.71 2.64 9.90
N ASP A 261 24.94 3.02 10.20
CA ASP A 261 26.13 2.59 9.45
C ASP A 261 26.58 1.18 9.88
N GLU A 262 27.50 0.62 9.14
CA GLU A 262 27.95 -0.76 9.38
C GLU A 262 28.63 -0.94 10.74
N PRO A 263 29.54 -0.05 11.23
CA PRO A 263 30.13 -0.19 12.55
C PRO A 263 29.10 -0.23 13.69
N ASN A 264 28.16 0.72 13.72
CA ASN A 264 27.10 0.75 14.73
C ASN A 264 26.15 -0.45 14.62
N SER A 265 25.97 -0.98 13.41
CA SER A 265 25.12 -2.15 13.20
C SER A 265 25.74 -3.46 13.67
N ILE A 266 27.07 -3.55 13.72
CA ILE A 266 27.78 -4.69 14.31
C ILE A 266 27.50 -4.77 15.82
N ASP A 267 27.53 -3.63 16.51
CA ASP A 267 27.21 -3.57 17.94
C ASP A 267 25.75 -3.99 18.20
N ILE A 268 24.81 -3.49 17.40
CA ILE A 268 23.40 -3.89 17.45
C ILE A 268 23.24 -5.39 17.19
N ALA A 269 23.93 -5.93 16.20
CA ALA A 269 23.89 -7.36 15.88
C ALA A 269 24.45 -8.23 17.02
N GLU A 270 25.53 -7.80 17.69
CA GLU A 270 26.08 -8.47 18.84
C GLU A 270 25.17 -8.41 20.09
N GLU A 271 24.50 -7.28 20.29
CA GLU A 271 23.48 -7.15 21.33
C GLU A 271 22.28 -8.07 21.06
N ILE A 272 21.81 -8.16 19.82
CA ILE A 272 20.77 -9.11 19.41
C ILE A 272 21.22 -10.55 19.67
N ARG A 273 22.43 -10.93 19.22
CA ARG A 273 22.97 -12.27 19.38
C ARG A 273 23.02 -12.65 20.86
N LYS A 274 23.63 -11.78 21.70
CA LYS A 274 23.74 -11.99 23.16
C LYS A 274 22.37 -12.01 23.84
N GLY A 275 21.47 -11.13 23.42
CA GLY A 275 20.10 -11.10 23.92
C GLY A 275 19.40 -12.43 23.69
N ILE A 276 19.48 -12.97 22.46
CA ILE A 276 18.90 -14.28 22.11
C ILE A 276 19.54 -15.42 22.90
N GLU A 277 20.87 -15.45 23.01
CA GLU A 277 21.61 -16.46 23.79
C GLU A 277 21.18 -16.51 25.27
N ASN A 278 20.84 -15.34 25.83
CA ASN A 278 20.37 -15.19 27.20
C ASN A 278 18.85 -15.42 27.40
N LEU A 279 18.08 -15.58 26.33
CA LEU A 279 16.68 -15.95 26.44
C LEU A 279 16.56 -17.41 26.84
N SER A 280 15.83 -17.69 27.93
CA SER A 280 15.50 -19.05 28.36
C SER A 280 14.38 -19.65 27.50
N LEU A 281 14.64 -19.81 26.19
CA LEU A 281 13.65 -20.30 25.22
C LEU A 281 13.38 -21.79 25.35
N ILE A 282 14.40 -22.55 25.76
CA ILE A 282 14.35 -24.00 25.98
C ILE A 282 14.95 -24.27 27.34
N PRO A 283 14.35 -25.14 28.20
CA PRO A 283 14.96 -25.54 29.46
C PRO A 283 16.34 -26.16 29.23
N ASP A 284 17.29 -25.78 30.05
CA ASP A 284 18.66 -26.33 30.09
C ASP A 284 19.47 -26.23 28.78
N ARG A 285 19.02 -25.47 27.81
CA ARG A 285 19.70 -25.29 26.52
C ARG A 285 19.58 -23.84 26.00
N ALA A 286 20.72 -23.18 25.76
CA ALA A 286 20.76 -21.90 25.10
C ALA A 286 20.46 -22.06 23.61
N VAL A 287 19.61 -21.18 23.07
CA VAL A 287 19.39 -21.02 21.62
C VAL A 287 20.32 -19.91 21.15
N THR A 288 21.11 -20.18 20.11
CA THR A 288 22.06 -19.22 19.56
C THR A 288 21.72 -18.90 18.10
N VAL A 289 22.26 -17.79 17.61
CA VAL A 289 22.11 -17.37 16.21
C VAL A 289 23.47 -17.03 15.60
N SER A 290 23.64 -17.41 14.34
CA SER A 290 24.74 -16.91 13.52
C SER A 290 24.22 -15.69 12.74
N VAL A 291 25.05 -14.64 12.62
CA VAL A 291 24.64 -13.34 12.09
C VAL A 291 25.64 -12.85 11.03
N GLY A 292 25.11 -12.46 9.88
CA GLY A 292 25.84 -11.73 8.85
C GLY A 292 25.36 -10.28 8.77
N VAL A 293 26.27 -9.33 8.64
CA VAL A 293 25.99 -7.89 8.54
C VAL A 293 26.58 -7.34 7.25
N ALA A 294 25.89 -6.44 6.58
CA ALA A 294 26.39 -5.75 5.39
C ALA A 294 25.79 -4.33 5.27
N GLY A 295 26.67 -3.32 5.22
CA GLY A 295 26.29 -1.93 4.93
C GLY A 295 25.92 -1.73 3.46
N LEU A 296 25.07 -0.73 3.18
CA LEU A 296 24.65 -0.41 1.82
C LEU A 296 25.78 0.29 0.99
N SER A 297 26.75 0.93 1.64
CA SER A 297 27.82 1.71 1.01
C SER A 297 28.64 0.94 -0.04
N SER A 298 28.63 -0.38 0.02
CA SER A 298 29.42 -1.26 -0.84
C SER A 298 28.68 -1.83 -2.04
N VAL A 299 27.38 -1.48 -2.24
CA VAL A 299 26.54 -2.18 -3.23
C VAL A 299 25.54 -1.24 -3.93
N SER A 300 25.29 -1.50 -5.22
CA SER A 300 24.38 -0.71 -6.06
C SER A 300 23.01 -1.36 -6.29
N ASP A 301 22.86 -2.67 -5.98
CA ASP A 301 21.65 -3.46 -6.20
C ASP A 301 21.30 -4.28 -4.97
N TRP A 302 20.01 -4.42 -4.69
CA TRP A 302 19.51 -5.16 -3.54
C TRP A 302 19.91 -6.64 -3.52
N LYS A 303 20.10 -7.26 -4.69
CA LYS A 303 20.53 -8.65 -4.79
C LYS A 303 22.00 -8.82 -4.37
N GLN A 304 22.84 -7.87 -4.75
CA GLN A 304 24.25 -7.85 -4.33
C GLN A 304 24.33 -7.63 -2.81
N TRP A 305 23.49 -6.73 -2.28
CA TRP A 305 23.43 -6.47 -0.84
C TRP A 305 23.05 -7.73 -0.04
N MET A 306 21.98 -8.40 -0.47
CA MET A 306 21.57 -9.70 0.09
C MET A 306 22.70 -10.73 0.01
N LYS A 307 23.31 -10.90 -1.17
CA LYS A 307 24.40 -11.87 -1.38
C LYS A 307 25.59 -11.61 -0.49
N LEU A 308 25.96 -10.34 -0.23
CA LEU A 308 27.05 -9.99 0.66
C LEU A 308 26.70 -10.37 2.10
N CYS A 309 25.50 -10.05 2.54
CA CYS A 309 25.03 -10.37 3.88
C CYS A 309 24.94 -11.90 4.10
N ASP A 310 24.42 -12.65 3.11
CA ASP A 310 24.38 -14.12 3.12
C ASP A 310 25.79 -14.74 3.18
N LYS A 311 26.78 -14.17 2.46
CA LYS A 311 28.18 -14.60 2.53
C LYS A 311 28.71 -14.48 3.94
N ASN A 312 28.43 -13.36 4.62
CA ASN A 312 28.88 -13.11 5.99
C ASN A 312 28.18 -14.06 6.98
N LEU A 313 26.89 -14.34 6.79
CA LEU A 313 26.17 -15.34 7.58
C LEU A 313 26.77 -16.75 7.41
N TYR A 314 27.08 -17.12 6.18
CA TYR A 314 27.74 -18.41 5.89
C TYR A 314 29.12 -18.54 6.59
N GLU A 315 29.92 -17.46 6.58
CA GLU A 315 31.17 -17.39 7.31
C GLU A 315 30.96 -17.52 8.84
N ALA A 316 29.92 -16.89 9.40
CA ALA A 316 29.59 -17.02 10.81
C ALA A 316 29.30 -18.47 11.18
N LYS A 317 28.54 -19.19 10.36
CA LYS A 317 28.24 -20.61 10.53
C LYS A 317 29.51 -21.48 10.46
N ASN A 318 30.40 -21.22 9.50
CA ASN A 318 31.62 -22.00 9.28
C ASN A 318 32.69 -21.80 10.39
N ARG A 319 32.77 -20.57 10.91
CA ARG A 319 33.74 -20.24 11.97
C ARG A 319 33.31 -20.71 13.38
N GLY A 320 32.26 -21.52 13.51
CA GLY A 320 31.81 -22.13 14.75
C GLY A 320 30.52 -21.59 15.34
N ARG A 321 29.72 -20.89 14.52
CA ARG A 321 28.39 -20.38 14.90
C ARG A 321 28.40 -19.37 16.04
N ASN A 322 27.21 -18.96 16.52
CA ASN A 322 27.01 -18.05 17.65
C ASN A 322 27.93 -16.82 17.59
N ARG A 323 27.94 -16.13 16.43
CA ARG A 323 28.79 -14.96 16.18
C ARG A 323 28.24 -14.05 15.11
N VAL A 324 28.74 -12.83 15.11
CA VAL A 324 28.50 -11.83 14.09
C VAL A 324 29.69 -11.76 13.13
N ILE A 325 29.47 -11.74 11.85
CA ILE A 325 30.46 -11.44 10.80
C ILE A 325 29.96 -10.28 9.97
N ALA A 326 30.79 -9.27 9.78
CA ALA A 326 30.61 -8.17 8.84
C ALA A 326 31.69 -8.23 7.75
N CYS A 327 31.52 -7.48 6.67
CA CYS A 327 32.51 -7.41 5.63
C CYS A 327 33.75 -6.64 6.13
N GLU A 328 34.92 -7.24 6.10
CA GLU A 328 36.15 -6.49 6.29
C GLU A 328 36.37 -5.55 5.08
N PRO A 329 36.94 -4.34 5.27
CA PRO A 329 37.12 -3.36 4.17
C PRO A 329 37.90 -3.89 2.97
N GLU A 330 38.65 -4.95 3.12
CA GLU A 330 39.47 -5.58 2.06
C GLU A 330 38.66 -6.44 1.08
N CYS A 331 37.44 -6.90 1.41
CA CYS A 331 36.63 -7.72 0.51
C CYS A 331 35.99 -6.97 -0.66
N VAL A 332 36.04 -5.63 -0.65
CA VAL A 332 35.41 -4.80 -1.70
C VAL A 332 36.26 -4.77 -2.98
N THR A 333 37.56 -5.03 -2.89
CA THR A 333 38.51 -4.89 -4.00
C THR A 333 38.52 -6.08 -4.97
N GLU A 334 37.98 -7.25 -4.57
CA GLU A 334 37.96 -8.46 -5.40
C GLU A 334 36.68 -8.63 -6.25
N MET A 335 35.70 -7.73 -6.16
CA MET A 335 34.42 -7.84 -6.88
C MET A 335 34.18 -6.72 -7.89
N ILE A 336 35.20 -5.90 -8.19
CA ILE A 336 35.21 -4.96 -9.32
C ILE A 336 36.10 -5.54 -10.46
#